data_8d7250865e615fa3a85ed2a840e4a253
#
_entry.id   8d7250865e615fa3a85ed2a840e4a253
#
_cell.length_a   1.000
_cell.length_b   1.000
_cell.length_c   1.000
_cell.angle_alpha   90.00
_cell.angle_beta   90.00
_cell.angle_gamma   90.00
#
_symmetry.space_group_name_H-M   'P 1'
#
loop_
_entity.id
_entity.type
_entity.pdbx_description
1 polymer ?
#
loop_
_entity_poly.entity_id
_entity_poly.type
_entity_poly.pdbx_seq_one_letter_code
_entity_poly.pdbx_strand_id
1 'polypeptide(L)'
;MMTLNSYLSIVTLNVNGLNDPIKRRRVSDWIKKQDPSICCLQETHFRQKDTYSLKIKGWRTIYHSNGPQKKAGVAILISDKLKFTPKTVVRDEEGHYIILKGSIQQEDLTILNIYAPNVGAAKYINQLLTKVKKYLDNNTLILGDFNLALSILDRSSKHNISKETRALNDTLDQMDFTDIYRTLHPNSTEYTFFSSCLLYTSPSPRD
;
A
#
# COMPACT_ATOMS: atom_id res chain seq x y z
N MET A 1 -14.89 -21.09 25.49
CA MET A 1 -13.92 -20.72 24.44
C MET A 1 -14.47 -19.52 23.70
N MET A 2 -14.02 -18.31 24.02
CA MET A 2 -14.37 -17.11 23.24
C MET A 2 -13.51 -17.10 22.00
N THR A 3 -14.09 -17.44 20.84
CA THR A 3 -13.51 -17.14 19.54
C THR A 3 -13.58 -15.63 19.36
N LEU A 4 -12.51 -14.94 19.73
CA LEU A 4 -12.29 -13.57 19.32
C LEU A 4 -12.09 -13.59 17.81
N ASN A 5 -13.18 -13.41 17.07
CA ASN A 5 -13.17 -13.16 15.65
C ASN A 5 -12.60 -11.75 15.45
N SER A 6 -11.28 -11.62 15.58
CA SER A 6 -10.60 -10.34 15.39
C SER A 6 -10.48 -10.12 13.89
N TYR A 7 -11.41 -9.33 13.33
CA TYR A 7 -11.32 -8.86 11.96
C TYR A 7 -10.00 -8.11 11.77
N LEU A 8 -9.18 -8.56 10.83
CA LEU A 8 -7.96 -7.86 10.43
C LEU A 8 -8.37 -6.68 9.52
N SER A 9 -8.26 -5.45 10.03
CA SER A 9 -8.49 -4.26 9.26
C SER A 9 -7.17 -3.72 8.70
N ILE A 10 -7.11 -3.55 7.37
CA ILE A 10 -5.93 -3.04 6.68
C ILE A 10 -6.34 -1.80 5.89
N VAL A 11 -5.56 -0.73 6.06
CA VAL A 11 -5.77 0.53 5.35
C VAL A 11 -4.52 0.88 4.55
N THR A 12 -4.72 1.35 3.33
CA THR A 12 -3.65 1.90 2.48
C THR A 12 -3.95 3.37 2.15
N LEU A 13 -2.93 4.23 2.21
CA LEU A 13 -3.06 5.66 1.98
C LEU A 13 -1.79 6.27 1.38
N ASN A 14 -1.91 6.88 0.20
CA ASN A 14 -0.87 7.78 -0.30
C ASN A 14 -0.98 9.12 0.46
N VAL A 15 0.09 9.48 1.18
CA VAL A 15 0.11 10.66 2.05
C VAL A 15 0.76 11.88 1.40
N ASN A 16 1.33 11.75 0.20
CA ASN A 16 1.95 12.85 -0.54
C ASN A 16 2.86 13.74 0.35
N GLY A 17 3.79 13.10 1.05
CA GLY A 17 4.79 13.75 1.91
C GLY A 17 4.35 13.96 3.36
N LEU A 18 5.22 13.57 4.28
CA LEU A 18 5.06 13.75 5.74
C LEU A 18 6.18 14.60 6.37
N ASN A 19 6.87 15.42 5.58
CA ASN A 19 7.92 16.28 6.09
C ASN A 19 7.38 17.44 6.95
N ASP A 20 6.14 17.90 6.69
CA ASP A 20 5.45 18.89 7.49
C ASP A 20 4.90 18.27 8.80
N PRO A 21 5.25 18.84 9.99
CA PRO A 21 4.73 18.38 11.28
C PRO A 21 3.20 18.44 11.40
N ILE A 22 2.56 19.46 10.83
CA ILE A 22 1.10 19.62 10.88
C ILE A 22 0.45 18.49 10.10
N LYS A 23 0.95 18.19 8.91
CA LYS A 23 0.44 17.08 8.09
C LYS A 23 0.65 15.74 8.76
N ARG A 24 1.83 15.50 9.38
CA ARG A 24 2.05 14.29 10.18
C ARG A 24 1.01 14.12 11.29
N ARG A 25 0.67 15.21 12.00
CA ARG A 25 -0.35 15.20 13.05
C ARG A 25 -1.71 14.84 12.48
N ARG A 26 -2.14 15.47 11.39
CA ARG A 26 -3.43 15.18 10.71
C ARG A 26 -3.53 13.71 10.30
N VAL A 27 -2.49 13.16 9.67
CA VAL A 27 -2.44 11.75 9.28
C VAL A 27 -2.44 10.84 10.52
N SER A 28 -1.72 11.21 11.58
CA SER A 28 -1.74 10.47 12.85
C SER A 28 -3.14 10.44 13.47
N ASP A 29 -3.84 11.57 13.50
CA ASP A 29 -5.19 11.66 14.06
C ASP A 29 -6.22 10.90 13.20
N TRP A 30 -6.04 10.90 11.88
CA TRP A 30 -6.86 10.11 10.97
C TRP A 30 -6.64 8.61 11.18
N ILE A 31 -5.38 8.13 11.29
CA ILE A 31 -5.06 6.72 11.57
C ILE A 31 -5.69 6.28 12.90
N LYS A 32 -5.61 7.10 13.95
CA LYS A 32 -6.25 6.82 15.25
C LYS A 32 -7.77 6.70 15.12
N LYS A 33 -8.39 7.55 14.29
CA LYS A 33 -9.84 7.52 14.04
C LYS A 33 -10.27 6.26 13.30
N GLN A 34 -9.49 5.82 12.31
CA GLN A 34 -9.77 4.60 11.55
C GLN A 34 -9.46 3.33 12.36
N ASP A 35 -8.55 3.42 13.33
CA ASP A 35 -8.09 2.33 14.21
C ASP A 35 -7.73 1.03 13.47
N PRO A 36 -6.94 1.08 12.38
CA PRO A 36 -6.64 -0.11 11.61
C PRO A 36 -5.67 -1.05 12.34
N SER A 37 -5.79 -2.36 12.11
CA SER A 37 -4.81 -3.34 12.56
C SER A 37 -3.44 -3.13 11.89
N ILE A 38 -3.47 -2.81 10.59
CA ILE A 38 -2.29 -2.53 9.76
C ILE A 38 -2.56 -1.30 8.90
N CYS A 39 -1.61 -0.37 8.84
CA CYS A 39 -1.71 0.80 7.97
C CYS A 39 -0.49 0.87 7.05
N CYS A 40 -0.73 0.92 5.74
CA CYS A 40 0.27 1.02 4.71
C CYS A 40 0.26 2.41 4.10
N LEU A 41 1.40 3.12 4.19
CA LEU A 41 1.53 4.48 3.67
C LEU A 41 2.43 4.49 2.45
N GLN A 42 2.11 5.35 1.48
CA GLN A 42 2.93 5.63 0.30
C GLN A 42 3.24 7.13 0.24
N GLU A 43 4.31 7.48 -0.46
CA GLU A 43 4.83 8.84 -0.59
C GLU A 43 5.10 9.52 0.76
N THR A 44 5.76 8.82 1.69
CA THR A 44 6.12 9.44 2.99
C THR A 44 7.13 10.57 2.83
N HIS A 45 7.93 10.55 1.76
CA HIS A 45 9.00 11.50 1.44
C HIS A 45 10.06 11.63 2.54
N PHE A 46 10.19 10.62 3.40
CA PHE A 46 11.25 10.57 4.39
C PHE A 46 12.57 10.11 3.76
N ARG A 47 13.67 10.69 4.23
CA ARG A 47 15.01 10.13 4.05
C ARG A 47 15.33 9.18 5.21
N GLN A 48 16.40 8.44 5.10
CA GLN A 48 16.84 7.53 6.15
C GLN A 48 16.93 8.19 7.53
N LYS A 49 17.46 9.43 7.60
CA LYS A 49 17.57 10.21 8.85
C LYS A 49 16.22 10.68 9.41
N ASP A 50 15.18 10.73 8.60
CA ASP A 50 13.86 11.23 8.96
C ASP A 50 12.94 10.11 9.49
N THR A 51 13.41 8.84 9.49
CA THR A 51 12.65 7.63 9.85
C THR A 51 11.93 7.76 11.20
N TYR A 52 12.57 8.36 12.20
CA TYR A 52 11.99 8.51 13.54
C TYR A 52 11.03 9.68 13.70
N SER A 53 10.77 10.43 12.62
CA SER A 53 9.87 11.60 12.66
C SER A 53 8.39 11.21 12.74
N LEU A 54 8.01 10.02 12.27
CA LEU A 54 6.65 9.50 12.37
C LEU A 54 6.49 8.72 13.66
N LYS A 55 5.68 9.23 14.58
CA LYS A 55 5.34 8.59 15.84
C LYS A 55 3.84 8.65 16.04
N ILE A 56 3.18 7.51 16.14
CA ILE A 56 1.73 7.42 16.32
C ILE A 56 1.45 6.56 17.56
N LYS A 57 0.77 7.14 18.55
CA LYS A 57 0.36 6.41 19.75
C LYS A 57 -0.62 5.29 19.34
N GLY A 58 -0.31 4.06 19.71
CA GLY A 58 -1.04 2.86 19.32
C GLY A 58 -0.48 2.12 18.10
N TRP A 59 0.51 2.70 17.41
CA TRP A 59 1.25 2.10 16.28
C TRP A 59 2.74 2.38 16.44
N ARG A 60 3.37 1.81 17.47
CA ARG A 60 4.80 2.04 17.74
C ARG A 60 5.72 1.28 16.81
N THR A 61 5.24 0.17 16.27
CA THR A 61 6.00 -0.65 15.32
C THR A 61 5.76 -0.15 13.90
N ILE A 62 6.78 0.49 13.31
CA ILE A 62 6.72 1.07 11.97
C ILE A 62 7.92 0.56 11.15
N TYR A 63 7.64 -0.05 10.03
CA TYR A 63 8.64 -0.48 9.06
C TYR A 63 8.69 0.51 7.91
N HIS A 64 9.87 1.06 7.63
CA HIS A 64 10.08 2.06 6.57
C HIS A 64 10.95 1.50 5.45
N SER A 65 10.68 1.95 4.23
CA SER A 65 11.60 1.89 3.11
C SER A 65 11.67 3.30 2.53
N ASN A 66 12.77 3.98 2.75
CA ASN A 66 12.96 5.38 2.41
C ASN A 66 14.03 5.50 1.33
N GLY A 67 13.76 6.33 0.32
CA GLY A 67 14.75 6.67 -0.70
C GLY A 67 15.83 7.64 -0.20
N PRO A 68 16.88 7.86 -1.01
CA PRO A 68 17.97 8.80 -0.68
C PRO A 68 17.50 10.24 -0.69
N GLN A 69 16.47 10.53 -1.46
CA GLN A 69 15.88 11.86 -1.61
C GLN A 69 14.52 11.95 -0.90
N LYS A 70 14.02 13.19 -0.71
CA LYS A 70 12.67 13.45 -0.21
C LYS A 70 11.61 13.18 -1.29
N LYS A 71 11.64 11.96 -1.85
CA LYS A 71 10.72 11.45 -2.88
C LYS A 71 10.37 10.04 -2.51
N ALA A 72 9.26 9.52 -3.04
CA ALA A 72 8.78 8.19 -2.73
C ALA A 72 8.70 7.94 -1.20
N GLY A 73 9.09 6.78 -0.75
CA GLY A 73 9.02 6.35 0.64
C GLY A 73 7.72 5.63 0.95
N VAL A 74 7.83 4.41 1.49
CA VAL A 74 6.69 3.62 1.94
C VAL A 74 6.88 3.18 3.38
N ALA A 75 5.77 2.98 4.09
CA ALA A 75 5.80 2.49 5.46
C ALA A 75 4.66 1.51 5.73
N ILE A 76 4.91 0.54 6.63
CA ILE A 76 3.90 -0.35 7.19
C ILE A 76 3.89 -0.14 8.70
N LEU A 77 2.73 0.24 9.22
CA LEU A 77 2.49 0.46 10.64
C LEU A 77 1.65 -0.70 11.18
N ILE A 78 2.08 -1.27 12.28
CA ILE A 78 1.37 -2.34 12.97
C ILE A 78 0.77 -1.80 14.26
N SER A 79 -0.52 -2.02 14.46
CA SER A 79 -1.21 -1.64 15.70
C SER A 79 -0.61 -2.37 16.91
N ASP A 80 -0.43 -1.66 18.02
CA ASP A 80 0.02 -2.25 19.28
C ASP A 80 -0.97 -3.29 19.82
N LYS A 81 -2.23 -3.30 19.33
CA LYS A 81 -3.26 -4.29 19.66
C LYS A 81 -3.06 -5.62 18.93
N LEU A 82 -2.32 -5.60 17.79
CA LEU A 82 -2.09 -6.77 16.96
C LEU A 82 -0.82 -7.50 17.40
N LYS A 83 -0.96 -8.76 17.79
CA LYS A 83 0.20 -9.62 18.07
C LYS A 83 0.82 -10.10 16.78
N PHE A 84 1.59 -9.24 16.13
CA PHE A 84 2.32 -9.54 14.92
C PHE A 84 3.75 -9.96 15.23
N THR A 85 4.18 -11.12 14.74
CA THR A 85 5.55 -11.61 14.88
C THR A 85 6.28 -11.47 13.55
N PRO A 86 7.20 -10.50 13.41
CA PRO A 86 7.93 -10.30 12.15
C PRO A 86 8.94 -11.44 11.91
N LYS A 87 9.04 -11.89 10.67
CA LYS A 87 10.01 -12.92 10.23
C LYS A 87 11.06 -12.31 9.29
N THR A 88 10.63 -11.54 8.29
CA THR A 88 11.51 -10.97 7.26
C THR A 88 11.01 -9.59 6.84
N VAL A 89 11.95 -8.67 6.65
CA VAL A 89 11.66 -7.34 6.08
C VAL A 89 12.61 -7.09 4.92
N VAL A 90 12.05 -6.91 3.72
CA VAL A 90 12.80 -6.53 2.51
C VAL A 90 12.48 -5.09 2.17
N ARG A 91 13.51 -4.27 2.03
CA ARG A 91 13.39 -2.83 1.75
C ARG A 91 13.95 -2.50 0.38
N ASP A 92 13.27 -1.61 -0.31
CA ASP A 92 13.78 -1.01 -1.53
C ASP A 92 14.66 0.21 -1.19
N GLU A 93 15.82 0.31 -1.80
CA GLU A 93 16.76 1.43 -1.56
C GLU A 93 16.21 2.77 -2.10
N GLU A 94 15.36 2.73 -3.13
CA GLU A 94 14.71 3.91 -3.71
C GLU A 94 13.39 4.29 -3.00
N GLY A 95 12.89 3.43 -2.10
CA GLY A 95 11.69 3.67 -1.31
C GLY A 95 10.38 3.43 -2.05
N HIS A 96 10.39 2.63 -3.11
CA HIS A 96 9.20 2.32 -3.91
C HIS A 96 8.40 1.11 -3.39
N TYR A 97 9.02 0.24 -2.60
CA TYR A 97 8.30 -0.89 -1.99
C TYR A 97 8.92 -1.33 -0.68
N ILE A 98 8.13 -2.05 0.09
CA ILE A 98 8.57 -2.80 1.26
C ILE A 98 7.80 -4.11 1.34
N ILE A 99 8.51 -5.20 1.67
CA ILE A 99 7.90 -6.50 1.97
C ILE A 99 8.07 -6.76 3.46
N LEU A 100 6.97 -7.07 4.11
CA LEU A 100 6.95 -7.50 5.50
C LEU A 100 6.32 -8.88 5.59
N LYS A 101 7.13 -9.88 5.99
CA LYS A 101 6.66 -11.23 6.30
C LYS A 101 6.60 -11.42 7.80
N GLY A 102 5.56 -12.04 8.27
CA GLY A 102 5.39 -12.37 9.68
C GLY A 102 4.20 -13.29 9.90
N SER A 103 3.77 -13.39 11.14
CA SER A 103 2.59 -14.17 11.49
C SER A 103 1.71 -13.47 12.51
N ILE A 104 0.40 -13.73 12.43
CA ILE A 104 -0.63 -13.31 13.36
C ILE A 104 -1.32 -14.58 13.86
N GLN A 105 -1.30 -14.85 15.17
CA GLN A 105 -1.91 -16.06 15.75
C GLN A 105 -1.45 -17.36 15.08
N GLN A 106 -0.18 -17.44 14.70
CA GLN A 106 0.46 -18.56 13.99
C GLN A 106 0.12 -18.67 12.49
N GLU A 107 -0.76 -17.84 11.96
CA GLU A 107 -1.06 -17.75 10.53
C GLU A 107 -0.05 -16.81 9.85
N ASP A 108 0.57 -17.28 8.78
CA ASP A 108 1.55 -16.50 8.03
C ASP A 108 0.86 -15.41 7.20
N LEU A 109 1.47 -14.24 7.15
CA LEU A 109 1.06 -13.11 6.35
C LEU A 109 2.27 -12.44 5.70
N THR A 110 2.21 -12.23 4.41
CA THR A 110 3.17 -11.44 3.64
C THR A 110 2.47 -10.19 3.11
N ILE A 111 3.01 -9.01 3.40
CA ILE A 111 2.50 -7.73 2.89
C ILE A 111 3.54 -7.15 1.96
N LEU A 112 3.16 -6.87 0.73
CA LEU A 112 3.93 -6.08 -0.24
C LEU A 112 3.24 -4.73 -0.43
N ASN A 113 3.80 -3.68 0.18
CA ASN A 113 3.33 -2.30 0.01
C ASN A 113 4.13 -1.62 -1.09
N ILE A 114 3.45 -1.14 -2.14
CA ILE A 114 4.04 -0.58 -3.37
C ILE A 114 3.67 0.89 -3.51
N TYR A 115 4.63 1.69 -3.99
CA TYR A 115 4.42 2.98 -4.62
C TYR A 115 5.03 2.95 -6.02
N ALA A 116 4.19 2.78 -7.04
CA ALA A 116 4.65 2.74 -8.42
C ALA A 116 4.89 4.17 -8.96
N PRO A 117 5.83 4.36 -9.89
CA PRO A 117 6.05 5.66 -10.53
C PRO A 117 4.85 6.06 -11.39
N ASN A 118 4.60 7.38 -11.52
CA ASN A 118 3.48 7.92 -12.31
C ASN A 118 3.57 7.56 -13.81
N VAL A 119 4.79 7.35 -14.32
CA VAL A 119 5.04 6.99 -15.72
C VAL A 119 5.65 5.59 -15.77
N GLY A 120 5.07 4.71 -16.60
CA GLY A 120 5.55 3.34 -16.76
C GLY A 120 5.20 2.41 -15.58
N ALA A 121 4.17 2.73 -14.81
CA ALA A 121 3.75 1.99 -13.62
C ALA A 121 3.56 0.48 -13.89
N ALA A 122 2.83 0.11 -14.94
CA ALA A 122 2.57 -1.29 -15.26
C ALA A 122 3.86 -2.08 -15.52
N LYS A 123 4.79 -1.50 -16.30
CA LYS A 123 6.10 -2.10 -16.56
C LYS A 123 6.91 -2.24 -15.28
N TYR A 124 6.90 -1.19 -14.44
CA TYR A 124 7.60 -1.20 -13.16
C TYR A 124 7.09 -2.32 -12.25
N ILE A 125 5.76 -2.42 -12.07
CA ILE A 125 5.16 -3.44 -11.20
C ILE A 125 5.47 -4.84 -11.73
N ASN A 126 5.36 -5.08 -13.02
CA ASN A 126 5.69 -6.37 -13.64
C ASN A 126 7.15 -6.79 -13.36
N GLN A 127 8.10 -5.86 -13.54
CA GLN A 127 9.51 -6.09 -13.21
C GLN A 127 9.71 -6.32 -11.70
N LEU A 128 9.03 -5.55 -10.86
CA LEU A 128 9.08 -5.72 -9.42
C LEU A 128 8.59 -7.10 -9.00
N LEU A 129 7.42 -7.53 -9.46
CA LEU A 129 6.86 -8.85 -9.13
C LEU A 129 7.81 -9.98 -9.51
N THR A 130 8.44 -9.89 -10.68
CA THR A 130 9.47 -10.84 -11.11
C THR A 130 10.68 -10.85 -10.17
N LYS A 131 11.18 -9.66 -9.80
CA LYS A 131 12.33 -9.48 -8.89
C LYS A 131 12.06 -10.04 -7.49
N VAL A 132 10.85 -9.83 -6.97
CA VAL A 132 10.51 -10.20 -5.60
C VAL A 132 9.78 -11.54 -5.47
N LYS A 133 9.54 -12.26 -6.56
CA LYS A 133 8.78 -13.52 -6.62
C LYS A 133 9.17 -14.51 -5.52
N LYS A 134 10.46 -14.64 -5.20
CA LYS A 134 10.97 -15.54 -4.15
C LYS A 134 10.49 -15.19 -2.73
N TYR A 135 9.97 -13.99 -2.52
CA TYR A 135 9.43 -13.55 -1.23
C TYR A 135 7.91 -13.66 -1.16
N LEU A 136 7.23 -13.91 -2.30
CA LEU A 136 5.78 -14.00 -2.37
C LEU A 136 5.34 -15.45 -2.18
N ASP A 137 4.17 -15.62 -1.56
CA ASP A 137 3.54 -16.90 -1.26
C ASP A 137 2.02 -16.76 -1.30
N ASN A 138 1.27 -17.85 -1.06
CA ASN A 138 -0.20 -17.86 -1.11
C ASN A 138 -0.85 -16.98 -0.04
N ASN A 139 -0.09 -16.54 0.97
CA ASN A 139 -0.56 -15.65 2.02
C ASN A 139 -0.11 -14.20 1.78
N THR A 140 0.19 -13.85 0.53
CA THR A 140 0.67 -12.52 0.17
C THR A 140 -0.47 -11.59 -0.17
N LEU A 141 -0.48 -10.41 0.48
CA LEU A 141 -1.32 -9.28 0.15
C LEU A 141 -0.48 -8.19 -0.52
N ILE A 142 -0.80 -7.87 -1.76
CA ILE A 142 -0.21 -6.75 -2.51
C ILE A 142 -1.16 -5.56 -2.41
N LEU A 143 -0.64 -4.42 -1.97
CA LEU A 143 -1.42 -3.21 -1.81
C LEU A 143 -0.53 -1.96 -2.00
N GLY A 144 -1.15 -0.80 -2.07
CA GLY A 144 -0.43 0.46 -2.19
C GLY A 144 -0.98 1.37 -3.28
N ASP A 145 -0.15 2.26 -3.78
CA ASP A 145 -0.46 3.15 -4.88
C ASP A 145 0.19 2.65 -6.17
N PHE A 146 -0.61 2.04 -7.02
CA PHE A 146 -0.14 1.46 -8.28
C PHE A 146 -0.01 2.49 -9.40
N ASN A 147 -0.54 3.70 -9.23
CA ASN A 147 -0.55 4.76 -10.25
C ASN A 147 -1.08 4.30 -11.62
N LEU A 148 -1.96 3.31 -11.62
CA LEU A 148 -2.64 2.79 -12.80
C LEU A 148 -3.99 2.16 -12.43
N ALA A 149 -4.88 2.06 -13.39
CA ALA A 149 -6.11 1.29 -13.28
C ALA A 149 -5.89 -0.11 -13.85
N LEU A 150 -6.09 -1.16 -13.05
CA LEU A 150 -5.98 -2.55 -13.48
C LEU A 150 -7.19 -2.95 -14.34
N SER A 151 -8.35 -2.37 -14.07
CA SER A 151 -9.61 -2.61 -14.79
C SER A 151 -10.16 -1.32 -15.40
N ILE A 152 -10.99 -1.43 -16.42
CA ILE A 152 -11.75 -0.31 -16.98
C ILE A 152 -12.69 0.30 -15.92
N LEU A 153 -13.16 -0.51 -14.98
CA LEU A 153 -14.04 -0.08 -13.89
C LEU A 153 -13.34 0.75 -12.81
N ASP A 154 -12.00 0.80 -12.81
CA ASP A 154 -11.23 1.55 -11.81
C ASP A 154 -11.08 3.03 -12.16
N ARG A 155 -11.60 3.47 -13.31
CA ARG A 155 -11.47 4.86 -13.76
C ARG A 155 -12.70 5.34 -14.51
N SER A 156 -12.93 6.66 -14.46
CA SER A 156 -14.07 7.30 -15.14
C SER A 156 -13.94 7.42 -16.66
N SER A 157 -12.72 7.35 -17.20
CA SER A 157 -12.49 7.46 -18.64
C SER A 157 -12.74 6.13 -19.35
N LYS A 158 -13.50 6.15 -20.46
CA LYS A 158 -13.78 4.96 -21.28
C LYS A 158 -12.59 4.48 -22.14
N HIS A 159 -11.36 4.91 -21.82
CA HIS A 159 -10.19 4.48 -22.58
C HIS A 159 -9.84 3.02 -22.28
N ASN A 160 -9.48 2.29 -23.32
CA ASN A 160 -9.03 0.91 -23.19
C ASN A 160 -7.78 0.80 -22.31
N ILE A 161 -7.63 -0.34 -21.65
CA ILE A 161 -6.44 -0.69 -20.87
C ILE A 161 -5.23 -0.77 -21.81
N SER A 162 -4.08 -0.23 -21.38
CA SER A 162 -2.85 -0.27 -22.18
C SER A 162 -2.35 -1.71 -22.37
N LYS A 163 -1.48 -1.93 -23.35
CA LYS A 163 -0.84 -3.23 -23.58
C LYS A 163 0.00 -3.65 -22.35
N GLU A 164 0.69 -2.68 -21.74
CA GLU A 164 1.51 -2.89 -20.56
C GLU A 164 0.66 -3.30 -19.35
N THR A 165 -0.52 -2.70 -19.20
CA THR A 165 -1.45 -3.08 -18.11
C THR A 165 -2.02 -4.49 -18.34
N ARG A 166 -2.31 -4.87 -19.59
CA ARG A 166 -2.74 -6.25 -19.91
C ARG A 166 -1.64 -7.26 -19.56
N ALA A 167 -0.40 -6.98 -19.96
CA ALA A 167 0.73 -7.84 -19.61
C ALA A 167 0.96 -7.94 -18.10
N LEU A 168 0.66 -6.89 -17.33
CA LEU A 168 0.69 -6.93 -15.88
C LEU A 168 -0.43 -7.83 -15.34
N ASN A 169 -1.66 -7.69 -15.85
CA ASN A 169 -2.78 -8.54 -15.44
C ASN A 169 -2.48 -10.02 -15.73
N ASP A 170 -1.95 -10.33 -16.93
CA ASP A 170 -1.52 -11.69 -17.28
C ASP A 170 -0.46 -12.22 -16.29
N THR A 171 0.45 -11.36 -15.83
CA THR A 171 1.46 -11.73 -14.81
C THR A 171 0.83 -12.00 -13.46
N LEU A 172 -0.12 -11.16 -13.02
CA LEU A 172 -0.84 -11.34 -11.75
C LEU A 172 -1.64 -12.66 -11.79
N ASP A 173 -2.34 -12.94 -12.88
CA ASP A 173 -3.09 -14.18 -13.08
C ASP A 173 -2.17 -15.41 -13.07
N GLN A 174 -1.00 -15.35 -13.75
CA GLN A 174 0.01 -16.42 -13.74
C GLN A 174 0.64 -16.65 -12.35
N MET A 175 0.57 -15.67 -11.47
CA MET A 175 1.04 -15.76 -10.09
C MET A 175 -0.09 -16.06 -9.10
N ASP A 176 -1.30 -16.39 -9.59
CA ASP A 176 -2.51 -16.69 -8.82
C ASP A 176 -2.96 -15.53 -7.89
N PHE A 177 -2.67 -14.27 -8.29
CA PHE A 177 -3.18 -13.11 -7.58
C PHE A 177 -4.58 -12.73 -8.06
N THR A 178 -5.45 -12.45 -7.11
CA THR A 178 -6.84 -12.06 -7.36
C THR A 178 -7.10 -10.64 -6.85
N ASP A 179 -7.76 -9.81 -7.64
CA ASP A 179 -8.27 -8.51 -7.18
C ASP A 179 -9.44 -8.73 -6.23
N ILE A 180 -9.18 -8.58 -4.93
CA ILE A 180 -10.15 -8.81 -3.86
C ILE A 180 -11.34 -7.86 -4.00
N TYR A 181 -11.08 -6.58 -4.31
CA TYR A 181 -12.15 -5.60 -4.44
C TYR A 181 -13.08 -5.95 -5.61
N ARG A 182 -12.55 -6.29 -6.76
CA ARG A 182 -13.33 -6.67 -7.94
C ARG A 182 -14.04 -8.01 -7.77
N THR A 183 -13.45 -8.92 -7.02
CA THR A 183 -14.11 -10.18 -6.66
C THR A 183 -15.35 -9.95 -5.80
N LEU A 184 -15.26 -9.05 -4.81
CA LEU A 184 -16.38 -8.76 -3.90
C LEU A 184 -17.39 -7.75 -4.50
N HIS A 185 -16.94 -6.88 -5.42
CA HIS A 185 -17.73 -5.79 -6.02
C HIS A 185 -17.57 -5.77 -7.55
N PRO A 186 -17.97 -6.83 -8.28
CA PRO A 186 -17.68 -6.98 -9.72
C PRO A 186 -18.27 -5.88 -10.60
N ASN A 187 -19.39 -5.27 -10.18
CA ASN A 187 -20.13 -4.27 -10.95
C ASN A 187 -20.04 -2.85 -10.35
N SER A 188 -19.24 -2.65 -9.29
CA SER A 188 -19.10 -1.34 -8.68
C SER A 188 -18.34 -0.38 -9.60
N THR A 189 -18.84 0.85 -9.72
CA THR A 189 -18.21 1.95 -10.46
C THR A 189 -17.42 2.88 -9.53
N GLU A 190 -17.05 2.42 -8.36
CA GLU A 190 -16.18 3.16 -7.45
C GLU A 190 -14.75 3.19 -8.00
N TYR A 191 -14.30 4.40 -8.30
CA TYR A 191 -12.97 4.60 -8.88
C TYR A 191 -11.90 4.56 -7.81
N THR A 192 -10.87 3.76 -8.03
CA THR A 192 -9.70 3.67 -7.15
C THR A 192 -8.52 4.51 -7.66
N PHE A 193 -8.57 4.92 -8.95
CA PHE A 193 -7.53 5.74 -9.57
C PHE A 193 -8.05 7.15 -9.85
N PHE A 194 -7.37 8.16 -9.30
CA PHE A 194 -7.66 9.58 -9.49
C PHE A 194 -6.41 10.27 -10.06
N SER A 195 -6.55 10.89 -11.24
CA SER A 195 -5.50 11.74 -11.79
C SER A 195 -5.61 13.17 -11.24
N SER A 196 -4.51 13.89 -11.16
CA SER A 196 -4.46 15.27 -10.66
C SER A 196 -5.39 16.25 -11.40
N CYS A 197 -5.79 15.94 -12.64
CA CYS A 197 -6.74 16.74 -13.40
C CYS A 197 -8.20 16.62 -12.92
N LEU A 198 -8.53 15.64 -12.07
CA LEU A 198 -9.88 15.39 -11.59
C LEU A 198 -10.11 15.80 -10.12
N LEU A 199 -9.12 16.43 -9.49
CA LEU A 199 -9.13 16.78 -8.05
C LEU A 199 -10.11 17.92 -7.68
N TYR A 200 -10.92 18.43 -8.62
CA TYR A 200 -11.91 19.49 -8.34
C TYR A 200 -13.25 18.99 -7.81
N THR A 201 -13.47 17.68 -7.66
CA THR A 201 -14.81 17.15 -7.33
C THR A 201 -14.91 16.19 -6.17
N SER A 202 -13.84 15.91 -5.43
CA SER A 202 -13.88 15.07 -4.22
C SER A 202 -13.09 15.72 -3.09
N PRO A 203 -13.69 15.86 -1.87
CA PRO A 203 -12.93 16.30 -0.71
C PRO A 203 -11.91 15.22 -0.36
N SER A 204 -10.69 15.40 -0.87
CA SER A 204 -9.55 14.62 -0.47
C SER A 204 -9.17 14.98 0.97
N PRO A 205 -8.75 14.02 1.81
CA PRO A 205 -8.15 14.34 3.11
C PRO A 205 -6.83 15.14 2.99
N ARG A 206 -6.53 15.69 1.82
CA ARG A 206 -5.34 16.47 1.51
C ARG A 206 -5.48 17.98 1.73
N ASP A 207 -6.68 18.48 2.04
CA ASP A 207 -6.94 19.88 2.39
C ASP A 207 -7.02 20.09 3.91
#